data_b873c0e5e2ab7e4705f425a7e3f8db4b
#
_entry.id   b873c0e5e2ab7e4705f425a7e3f8db4b
#
_cell.length_a   1.000
_cell.length_b   1.000
_cell.length_c   1.000
_cell.angle_alpha   90.00
_cell.angle_beta   90.00
_cell.angle_gamma   90.00
#
_symmetry.space_group_name_H-M   'P 1'
#
loop_
_entity.id
_entity.type
_entity.pdbx_description
1 polymer ?
#
loop_
_entity_poly.entity_id
_entity_poly.type
_entity_poly.pdbx_seq_one_letter_code
_entity_poly.pdbx_strand_id
1 'polypeptide(L)'
;MTLSIEKIKQAYEASGDAEAAIEAYGSLLVTAGDDPVLREGILVERGMLHWRAGHRAEAINNYNAAIRLNPHSQAVQLRESAYAILDFYNKDLYNP
;
A
#
# COMPACT_ATOMS: atom_id res chain seq x y z
N MET A 1 5.24 -21.16 -11.82
CA MET A 1 5.99 -19.93 -11.49
C MET A 1 5.41 -19.31 -10.23
N THR A 2 6.28 -18.93 -9.31
CA THR A 2 5.86 -18.41 -8.03
C THR A 2 5.75 -16.89 -8.11
N LEU A 3 4.60 -16.34 -7.74
CA LEU A 3 4.41 -14.90 -7.64
C LEU A 3 5.22 -14.36 -6.46
N SER A 4 5.82 -13.19 -6.62
CA SER A 4 6.60 -12.53 -5.56
C SER A 4 6.44 -11.02 -5.67
N ILE A 5 6.78 -10.31 -4.58
CA ILE A 5 6.78 -8.84 -4.59
C ILE A 5 7.63 -8.33 -5.75
N GLU A 6 8.83 -8.89 -5.93
CA GLU A 6 9.76 -8.47 -6.98
C GLU A 6 9.16 -8.62 -8.37
N LYS A 7 8.53 -9.75 -8.63
CA LYS A 7 7.90 -10.00 -9.94
C LYS A 7 6.74 -9.07 -10.20
N ILE A 8 5.94 -8.77 -9.18
CA ILE A 8 4.83 -7.83 -9.32
C ILE A 8 5.35 -6.42 -9.62
N LYS A 9 6.40 -6.00 -8.92
CA LYS A 9 7.02 -4.69 -9.16
C LYS A 9 7.55 -4.58 -10.59
N GLN A 10 8.24 -5.61 -11.07
CA GLN A 10 8.76 -5.66 -12.43
C GLN A 10 7.64 -5.59 -13.47
N ALA A 11 6.57 -6.34 -13.25
CA ALA A 11 5.42 -6.33 -14.16
C ALA A 11 4.74 -4.95 -14.18
N TYR A 12 4.62 -4.31 -13.04
CA TYR A 12 4.06 -2.97 -12.95
C TYR A 12 4.95 -1.94 -13.69
N GLU A 13 6.25 -2.01 -13.50
CA GLU A 13 7.18 -1.11 -14.19
C GLU A 13 7.07 -1.27 -15.71
N ALA A 14 6.84 -2.48 -16.19
CA ALA A 14 6.71 -2.74 -17.62
C ALA A 14 5.36 -2.30 -18.18
N SER A 15 4.28 -2.44 -17.43
CA SER A 15 2.91 -2.22 -17.93
C SER A 15 2.29 -0.89 -17.51
N GLY A 16 2.68 -0.38 -16.33
CA GLY A 16 2.04 0.79 -15.72
C GLY A 16 0.62 0.51 -15.23
N ASP A 17 0.22 -0.76 -15.18
CA ASP A 17 -1.14 -1.15 -14.79
C ASP A 17 -1.21 -1.35 -13.27
N ALA A 18 -1.59 -0.29 -12.56
CA ALA A 18 -1.68 -0.31 -11.10
C ALA A 18 -2.76 -1.26 -10.60
N GLU A 19 -3.90 -1.34 -11.29
CA GLU A 19 -5.00 -2.21 -10.88
C GLU A 19 -4.59 -3.68 -10.94
N ALA A 20 -3.89 -4.08 -12.00
CA ALA A 20 -3.39 -5.45 -12.11
C ALA A 20 -2.38 -5.77 -11.02
N ALA A 21 -1.50 -4.82 -10.69
CA ALA A 21 -0.52 -5.01 -9.62
C ALA A 21 -1.18 -5.10 -8.24
N ILE A 22 -2.18 -4.26 -7.98
CA ILE A 22 -2.95 -4.30 -6.72
C ILE A 22 -3.61 -5.66 -6.54
N GLU A 23 -4.23 -6.17 -7.61
CA GLU A 23 -4.88 -7.48 -7.60
C GLU A 23 -3.86 -8.59 -7.36
N ALA A 24 -2.69 -8.50 -7.99
CA ALA A 24 -1.61 -9.49 -7.81
C ALA A 24 -1.10 -9.48 -6.37
N TYR A 25 -0.95 -8.33 -5.75
CA TYR A 25 -0.58 -8.26 -4.34
C TYR A 25 -1.66 -8.86 -3.43
N GLY A 26 -2.93 -8.66 -3.77
CA GLY A 26 -4.03 -9.30 -3.04
C GLY A 26 -3.93 -10.82 -3.08
N SER A 27 -3.64 -11.38 -4.25
CA SER A 27 -3.44 -12.82 -4.42
C SER A 27 -2.23 -13.31 -3.63
N LEU A 28 -1.15 -12.53 -3.63
CA LEU A 28 0.06 -12.89 -2.89
C LEU A 28 -0.19 -12.89 -1.38
N LEU A 29 -1.02 -11.99 -0.87
CA LEU A 29 -1.42 -11.99 0.55
C LEU A 29 -2.10 -13.29 0.95
N VAL A 30 -2.95 -13.81 0.08
CA VAL A 30 -3.64 -15.08 0.35
C VAL A 30 -2.63 -16.22 0.50
N THR A 31 -1.62 -16.27 -0.38
CA THR A 31 -0.61 -17.33 -0.36
C THR A 31 0.47 -17.12 0.71
N ALA A 32 0.60 -15.91 1.24
CA ALA A 32 1.60 -15.60 2.25
C ALA A 32 1.32 -16.28 3.60
N GLY A 33 0.06 -16.66 3.84
CA GLY A 33 -0.33 -17.29 5.09
C GLY A 33 -0.10 -16.38 6.29
N ASP A 34 0.55 -16.91 7.32
CA ASP A 34 0.78 -16.19 8.57
C ASP A 34 2.17 -15.56 8.67
N ASP A 35 2.92 -15.49 7.57
CA ASP A 35 4.28 -14.90 7.58
C ASP A 35 4.17 -13.38 7.77
N PRO A 36 4.46 -12.84 8.97
CA PRO A 36 4.23 -11.41 9.23
C PRO A 36 5.18 -10.51 8.46
N VAL A 37 6.41 -10.94 8.21
CA VAL A 37 7.39 -10.14 7.46
C VAL A 37 6.95 -10.01 6.01
N LEU A 38 6.57 -11.11 5.39
CA LEU A 38 6.10 -11.10 4.01
C LEU A 38 4.79 -10.31 3.87
N ARG A 39 3.84 -10.54 4.79
CA ARG A 39 2.57 -9.82 4.77
C ARG A 39 2.76 -8.31 4.91
N GLU A 40 3.64 -7.89 5.81
CA GLU A 40 3.92 -6.47 6.03
C GLU A 40 4.48 -5.83 4.75
N GLY A 41 5.43 -6.49 4.11
CA GLY A 41 6.01 -6.00 2.85
C GLY A 41 4.97 -5.86 1.74
N ILE A 42 4.10 -6.86 1.59
CA ILE A 42 3.03 -6.82 0.57
C ILE A 42 2.07 -5.67 0.83
N LEU A 43 1.68 -5.48 2.10
CA LEU A 43 0.74 -4.41 2.47
C LEU A 43 1.32 -3.03 2.21
N VAL A 44 2.61 -2.83 2.49
CA VAL A 44 3.28 -1.56 2.17
C VAL A 44 3.25 -1.29 0.67
N GLU A 45 3.64 -2.27 -0.14
CA GLU A 45 3.70 -2.09 -1.59
C GLU A 45 2.30 -1.86 -2.18
N ARG A 46 1.32 -2.64 -1.73
CA ARG A 46 -0.06 -2.46 -2.21
C ARG A 46 -0.62 -1.11 -1.78
N GLY A 47 -0.31 -0.67 -0.56
CA GLY A 47 -0.74 0.64 -0.07
C GLY A 47 -0.20 1.78 -0.93
N MET A 48 1.07 1.71 -1.31
CA MET A 48 1.68 2.72 -2.18
C MET A 48 1.01 2.76 -3.55
N LEU A 49 0.64 1.61 -4.11
CA LEU A 49 -0.07 1.56 -5.38
C LEU A 49 -1.48 2.12 -5.27
N HIS A 50 -2.20 1.80 -4.20
CA HIS A 50 -3.51 2.39 -3.96
C HIS A 50 -3.43 3.91 -3.90
N TRP A 51 -2.41 4.43 -3.20
CA TRP A 51 -2.21 5.87 -3.11
C TRP A 51 -2.01 6.49 -4.49
N ARG A 52 -1.15 5.90 -5.32
CA ARG A 52 -0.90 6.38 -6.69
C ARG A 52 -2.15 6.33 -7.56
N ALA A 53 -2.98 5.31 -7.36
CA ALA A 53 -4.20 5.13 -8.13
C ALA A 53 -5.34 6.03 -7.65
N GLY A 54 -5.12 6.81 -6.59
CA GLY A 54 -6.15 7.68 -6.03
C GLY A 54 -7.07 7.03 -5.01
N HIS A 55 -6.79 5.78 -4.63
CA HIS A 55 -7.56 5.03 -3.65
C HIS A 55 -7.04 5.34 -2.24
N ARG A 56 -7.35 6.53 -1.73
CA ARG A 56 -6.75 7.06 -0.51
C ARG A 56 -7.11 6.25 0.73
N ALA A 57 -8.38 5.88 0.88
CA ALA A 57 -8.84 5.10 2.02
C ALA A 57 -8.19 3.71 2.04
N GLU A 58 -8.14 3.06 0.90
CA GLU A 58 -7.54 1.73 0.77
C GLU A 58 -6.04 1.78 1.08
N ALA A 59 -5.35 2.84 0.63
CA ALA A 59 -3.93 3.02 0.94
C ALA A 59 -3.71 3.08 2.45
N ILE A 60 -4.47 3.92 3.15
CA ILE A 60 -4.35 4.08 4.59
C ILE A 60 -4.70 2.78 5.31
N ASN A 61 -5.72 2.04 4.85
CA ASN A 61 -6.07 0.75 5.41
C ASN A 61 -4.90 -0.24 5.31
N ASN A 62 -4.20 -0.24 4.16
CA ASN A 62 -3.03 -1.12 3.98
C ASN A 62 -1.87 -0.70 4.89
N TYR A 63 -1.61 0.61 5.01
CA TYR A 63 -0.58 1.09 5.93
C TYR A 63 -0.89 0.70 7.37
N ASN A 64 -2.14 0.88 7.80
CA ASN A 64 -2.54 0.50 9.15
C ASN A 64 -2.37 -1.00 9.40
N ALA A 65 -2.70 -1.84 8.43
CA ALA A 65 -2.51 -3.28 8.55
C ALA A 65 -1.03 -3.65 8.66
N ALA A 66 -0.17 -2.99 7.87
CA ALA A 66 1.27 -3.22 7.96
C ALA A 66 1.83 -2.82 9.33
N ILE A 67 1.36 -1.69 9.87
CA ILE A 67 1.81 -1.18 11.18
C ILE A 67 1.39 -2.13 12.29
N ARG A 68 0.21 -2.73 12.19
CA ARG A 68 -0.21 -3.74 13.17
C ARG A 68 0.70 -4.96 13.20
N LEU A 69 1.26 -5.32 12.04
CA LEU A 69 2.22 -6.43 11.96
C LEU A 69 3.62 -6.01 12.43
N ASN A 70 4.00 -4.77 12.17
CA ASN A 70 5.32 -4.24 12.55
C ASN A 70 5.20 -2.75 12.87
N PRO A 71 5.22 -2.38 14.17
CA PRO A 71 5.14 -0.96 14.56
C PRO A 71 6.29 -0.10 14.04
N HIS A 72 7.38 -0.71 13.58
CA HIS A 72 8.53 -0.01 13.00
C HIS A 72 8.51 -0.06 11.47
N SER A 73 7.37 -0.43 10.88
CA SER A 73 7.22 -0.50 9.43
C SER A 73 7.43 0.87 8.77
N GLN A 74 7.96 0.85 7.55
CA GLN A 74 7.99 2.00 6.66
C GLN A 74 6.59 2.63 6.50
N ALA A 75 5.53 1.84 6.68
CA ALA A 75 4.16 2.31 6.57
C ALA A 75 3.83 3.44 7.55
N VAL A 76 4.53 3.54 8.68
CA VAL A 76 4.34 4.65 9.64
C VAL A 76 4.59 5.99 8.95
N GLN A 77 5.73 6.12 8.27
CA GLN A 77 6.10 7.35 7.58
C GLN A 77 5.19 7.62 6.38
N LEU A 78 4.83 6.56 5.66
CA LEU A 78 3.91 6.69 4.53
C LEU A 78 2.54 7.18 4.99
N ARG A 79 2.04 6.65 6.09
CA ARG A 79 0.76 7.08 6.66
C ARG A 79 0.81 8.52 7.14
N GLU A 80 1.90 8.93 7.80
CA GLU A 80 2.07 10.31 8.24
C GLU A 80 2.06 11.27 7.07
N SER A 81 2.76 10.93 5.99
CA SER A 81 2.77 11.73 4.77
C SER A 81 1.38 11.82 4.15
N ALA A 82 0.66 10.69 4.14
CA ALA A 82 -0.70 10.64 3.60
C ALA A 82 -1.64 11.55 4.40
N TYR A 83 -1.60 11.48 5.72
CA TYR A 83 -2.42 12.32 6.58
C TYR A 83 -2.08 13.80 6.42
N ALA A 84 -0.80 14.14 6.26
CA ALA A 84 -0.39 15.53 6.05
C ALA A 84 -0.99 16.08 4.76
N ILE A 85 -1.00 15.29 3.69
CA ILE A 85 -1.59 15.70 2.42
C ILE A 85 -3.11 15.84 2.55
N LEU A 86 -3.77 14.88 3.20
CA LEU A 86 -5.22 14.94 3.39
C LEU A 86 -5.63 16.13 4.26
N ASP A 87 -4.88 16.41 5.32
CA ASP A 87 -5.13 17.56 6.19
C ASP A 87 -4.98 18.87 5.42
N PHE A 88 -4.00 18.97 4.56
CA PHE A 88 -3.80 20.15 3.73
C PHE A 88 -5.03 20.42 2.86
N TYR A 89 -5.56 19.42 2.20
CA TYR A 89 -6.76 19.57 1.37
C TYR A 89 -8.00 19.84 2.20
N ASN A 90 -8.11 19.22 3.37
CA ASN A 90 -9.25 19.45 4.26
C ASN A 90 -9.28 20.88 4.81
N LYS A 91 -8.12 21.48 5.06
CA LYS A 91 -8.03 22.88 5.50
C LYS A 91 -8.63 23.82 4.47
N ASP A 92 -8.39 23.57 3.20
CA ASP A 92 -8.95 24.36 2.10
C ASP A 92 -10.47 24.23 2.05
N LEU A 93 -11.02 23.10 2.46
CA LEU A 93 -12.45 22.86 2.48
C LEU A 93 -13.13 23.52 3.69
N TYR A 94 -12.46 23.57 4.84
CA TYR A 94 -13.03 24.03 6.11
C TYR A 94 -12.68 25.46 6.48
N ASN A 95 -11.75 26.08 5.76
CA ASN A 95 -11.36 27.48 6.00
C ASN A 95 -11.62 28.29 4.74
N PRO A 96 -12.84 28.73 4.54
CA PRO A 96 -13.18 29.57 3.38
C PRO A 96 -12.51 30.94 3.48
#